data_cc09a7607ab57e982fa63c6d1a9a3139
#
_entry.id   cc09a7607ab57e982fa63c6d1a9a3139
#
_cell.length_a   1.000
_cell.length_b   1.000
_cell.length_c   1.000
_cell.angle_alpha   90.00
_cell.angle_beta   90.00
_cell.angle_gamma   90.00
#
_symmetry.space_group_name_H-M   'P 1'
#
loop_
_entity.id
_entity.type
_entity.pdbx_description
1 polymer ?
#
loop_
_entity_poly.entity_id
_entity_poly.type
_entity_poly.pdbx_seq_one_letter_code
_entity_poly.pdbx_strand_id
1 'polypeptide(L)'
;VETAIQMTLTELNENLREIYIEAYTQKEASEYIFRETTKELHQIFGSYLPGLTLRDFYEMEIGSASIMRGYMAHPCDDELTLEKKLRLFITMSLRVYNVPNEEIDKAIHFVEGLDIRTISEQVMQQLFNVLAMHFEFSLQGIEKVNITKTEGIK
;
A
#
# COMPACT_ATOMS: atom_id res chain seq x y z
N VAL A 1 6.75 -7.70 3.06
CA VAL A 1 5.44 -8.17 3.57
C VAL A 1 4.36 -7.12 3.35
N GLU A 2 4.53 -5.92 3.83
CA GLU A 2 3.54 -4.84 3.72
C GLU A 2 3.05 -4.65 2.28
N THR A 3 3.94 -4.48 1.34
CA THR A 3 3.62 -4.30 -0.08
C THR A 3 2.90 -5.50 -0.68
N ALA A 4 3.24 -6.73 -0.24
CA ALA A 4 2.52 -7.93 -0.66
C ALA A 4 1.08 -7.93 -0.13
N ILE A 5 0.86 -7.46 1.11
CA ILE A 5 -0.48 -7.27 1.67
C ILE A 5 -1.24 -6.23 0.86
N GLN A 6 -0.66 -5.06 0.59
CA GLN A 6 -1.30 -3.99 -0.18
C GLN A 6 -1.71 -4.46 -1.59
N MET A 7 -0.84 -5.18 -2.30
CA MET A 7 -1.20 -5.79 -3.59
C MET A 7 -2.33 -6.81 -3.48
N THR A 8 -2.30 -7.66 -2.45
CA THR A 8 -3.36 -8.64 -2.23
C THR A 8 -4.68 -7.97 -1.90
N LEU A 9 -4.69 -6.90 -1.11
CA LEU A 9 -5.89 -6.11 -0.83
C LEU A 9 -6.52 -5.54 -2.11
N THR A 10 -5.71 -5.09 -3.07
CA THR A 10 -6.22 -4.59 -4.36
C THR A 10 -6.79 -5.70 -5.25
N GLU A 11 -6.39 -6.96 -5.06
CA GLU A 11 -7.02 -8.10 -5.72
C GLU A 11 -8.32 -8.54 -5.06
N LEU A 12 -8.38 -8.44 -3.73
CA LEU A 12 -9.56 -8.84 -2.95
C LEU A 12 -10.71 -7.82 -3.04
N ASN A 13 -10.40 -6.55 -3.31
CA ASN A 13 -11.41 -5.49 -3.29
C ASN A 13 -11.11 -4.39 -4.32
N GLU A 14 -12.02 -4.23 -5.29
CA GLU A 14 -11.90 -3.26 -6.38
C GLU A 14 -11.91 -1.81 -5.89
N ASN A 15 -12.73 -1.48 -4.89
CA ASN A 15 -12.75 -0.12 -4.34
C ASN A 15 -11.41 0.23 -3.67
N LEU A 16 -10.78 -0.73 -2.97
CA LEU A 16 -9.44 -0.53 -2.44
C LEU A 16 -8.41 -0.35 -3.55
N ARG A 17 -8.53 -1.11 -4.65
CA ARG A 17 -7.68 -0.93 -5.84
C ARG A 17 -7.76 0.49 -6.37
N GLU A 18 -8.95 1.02 -6.58
CA GLU A 18 -9.17 2.39 -7.07
C GLU A 18 -8.56 3.43 -6.12
N ILE A 19 -8.79 3.28 -4.81
CA ILE A 19 -8.21 4.18 -3.79
C ILE A 19 -6.69 4.18 -3.84
N TYR A 20 -6.06 3.00 -3.91
CA TYR A 20 -4.60 2.90 -4.00
C TYR A 20 -4.06 3.54 -5.29
N ILE A 21 -4.68 3.25 -6.44
CA ILE A 21 -4.28 3.83 -7.74
C ILE A 21 -4.40 5.35 -7.69
N GLU A 22 -5.50 5.87 -7.15
CA GLU A 22 -5.73 7.30 -7.01
C GLU A 22 -4.68 7.95 -6.10
N ALA A 23 -4.38 7.37 -4.94
CA ALA A 23 -3.37 7.87 -4.03
C ALA A 23 -1.98 7.99 -4.67
N TYR A 24 -1.59 7.04 -5.52
CA TYR A 24 -0.33 7.08 -6.26
C TYR A 24 -0.38 7.95 -7.53
N THR A 25 -1.54 8.48 -7.90
CA THR A 25 -1.74 9.30 -9.11
C THR A 25 -1.95 10.77 -8.78
N GLN A 26 -2.67 11.08 -7.70
CA GLN A 26 -2.90 12.44 -7.27
C GLN A 26 -1.62 13.08 -6.73
N LYS A 27 -1.28 14.27 -7.24
CA LYS A 27 -0.01 14.94 -6.99
C LYS A 27 0.30 15.10 -5.49
N GLU A 28 -0.65 15.55 -4.71
CA GLU A 28 -0.43 15.82 -3.28
C GLU A 28 -0.25 14.51 -2.48
N ALA A 29 -1.08 13.52 -2.75
CA ALA A 29 -1.02 12.23 -2.09
C ALA A 29 0.25 11.46 -2.48
N SER A 30 0.58 11.39 -3.77
CA SER A 30 1.80 10.71 -4.25
C SER A 30 3.08 11.36 -3.73
N GLU A 31 3.13 12.70 -3.70
CA GLU A 31 4.27 13.42 -3.15
C GLU A 31 4.48 13.13 -1.66
N TYR A 32 3.41 13.05 -0.89
CA TYR A 32 3.47 12.66 0.52
C TYR A 32 4.01 11.24 0.68
N ILE A 33 3.47 10.28 -0.08
CA ILE A 33 3.92 8.89 -0.09
C ILE A 33 5.42 8.83 -0.41
N PHE A 34 5.86 9.44 -1.50
CA PHE A 34 7.27 9.41 -1.92
C PHE A 34 8.22 9.94 -0.85
N ARG A 35 7.86 11.04 -0.18
CA ARG A 35 8.70 11.63 0.87
C ARG A 35 8.83 10.75 2.10
N GLU A 36 7.74 10.14 2.55
CA GLU A 36 7.79 9.29 3.74
C GLU A 36 8.50 7.98 3.42
N THR A 37 8.17 7.32 2.32
CA THR A 37 8.79 6.05 1.93
C THR A 37 10.28 6.20 1.61
N THR A 38 10.71 7.32 1.04
CA THR A 38 12.13 7.57 0.73
C THR A 38 13.05 7.40 1.94
N LYS A 39 12.65 7.88 3.11
CA LYS A 39 13.46 7.79 4.33
C LYS A 39 13.66 6.34 4.76
N GLU A 40 12.58 5.56 4.69
CA GLU A 40 12.60 4.13 5.04
C GLU A 40 13.45 3.34 4.03
N LEU A 41 13.26 3.59 2.74
CA LEU A 41 14.03 2.94 1.68
C LEU A 41 15.53 3.23 1.78
N HIS A 42 15.91 4.47 2.10
CA HIS A 42 17.29 4.83 2.34
C HIS A 42 17.88 4.10 3.55
N GLN A 43 17.12 3.93 4.63
CA GLN A 43 17.56 3.16 5.80
C GLN A 43 17.74 1.67 5.48
N ILE A 44 16.81 1.10 4.70
CA ILE A 44 16.81 -0.34 4.36
C ILE A 44 17.87 -0.66 3.32
N PHE A 45 17.97 0.13 2.26
CA PHE A 45 18.76 -0.19 1.07
C PHE A 45 20.03 0.63 0.90
N GLY A 46 20.29 1.61 1.76
CA GLY A 46 21.47 2.47 1.64
C GLY A 46 22.81 1.72 1.63
N SER A 47 22.89 0.57 2.29
CA SER A 47 24.09 -0.29 2.27
C SER A 47 24.37 -0.92 0.90
N TYR A 48 23.37 -1.13 0.06
CA TYR A 48 23.52 -1.64 -1.31
C TYR A 48 23.91 -0.54 -2.32
N LEU A 49 23.70 0.72 -1.94
CA LEU A 49 23.89 1.90 -2.78
C LEU A 49 24.74 2.96 -2.05
N PRO A 50 25.98 2.62 -1.66
CA PRO A 50 26.84 3.53 -0.90
C PRO A 50 27.11 4.81 -1.69
N GLY A 51 26.94 5.95 -1.04
CA GLY A 51 27.19 7.27 -1.63
C GLY A 51 25.96 7.93 -2.28
N LEU A 52 24.83 7.24 -2.38
CA LEU A 52 23.57 7.87 -2.79
C LEU A 52 22.97 8.67 -1.62
N THR A 53 22.39 9.81 -1.96
CA THR A 53 21.74 10.73 -1.02
C THR A 53 20.24 10.40 -0.88
N LEU A 54 19.57 11.00 0.09
CA LEU A 54 18.10 10.95 0.19
C LEU A 54 17.41 11.46 -1.08
N ARG A 55 18.01 12.42 -1.80
CA ARG A 55 17.46 12.92 -3.06
C ARG A 55 17.49 11.86 -4.14
N ASP A 56 18.59 11.13 -4.25
CA ASP A 56 18.71 10.02 -5.21
C ASP A 56 17.68 8.92 -4.90
N PHE A 57 17.48 8.58 -3.63
CA PHE A 57 16.45 7.63 -3.20
C PHE A 57 15.04 8.11 -3.50
N TYR A 58 14.75 9.40 -3.34
CA TYR A 58 13.47 9.97 -3.72
C TYR A 58 13.21 9.83 -5.24
N GLU A 59 14.21 10.07 -6.07
CA GLU A 59 14.10 9.92 -7.53
C GLU A 59 13.91 8.45 -7.93
N MET A 60 14.55 7.52 -7.24
CA MET A 60 14.36 6.08 -7.40
C MET A 60 12.96 5.63 -6.96
N GLU A 61 12.43 6.21 -5.87
CA GLU A 61 11.10 5.89 -5.37
C GLU A 61 9.98 6.27 -6.34
N ILE A 62 10.11 7.35 -7.08
CA ILE A 62 9.16 7.68 -8.16
C ILE A 62 9.03 6.50 -9.14
N GLY A 63 10.15 5.86 -9.49
CA GLY A 63 10.17 4.67 -10.35
C GLY A 63 9.60 3.43 -9.67
N SER A 64 10.02 3.15 -8.44
CA SER A 64 9.59 2.01 -7.64
C SER A 64 8.09 2.04 -7.37
N ALA A 65 7.57 3.17 -6.93
CA ALA A 65 6.14 3.37 -6.73
C ALA A 65 5.33 3.24 -8.03
N SER A 66 5.90 3.61 -9.17
CA SER A 66 5.27 3.40 -10.48
C SER A 66 5.14 1.93 -10.85
N ILE A 67 6.14 1.10 -10.50
CA ILE A 67 6.07 -0.36 -10.65
C ILE A 67 4.90 -0.90 -9.80
N MET A 68 4.80 -0.50 -8.54
CA MET A 68 3.73 -0.92 -7.64
C MET A 68 2.36 -0.54 -8.17
N ARG A 69 2.16 0.73 -8.53
CA ARG A 69 0.92 1.22 -9.10
C ARG A 69 0.55 0.47 -10.39
N GLY A 70 1.52 0.20 -11.26
CA GLY A 70 1.31 -0.55 -12.49
C GLY A 70 0.74 -1.94 -12.23
N TYR A 71 1.30 -2.68 -11.28
CA TYR A 71 0.79 -4.00 -10.91
C TYR A 71 -0.56 -3.93 -10.18
N MET A 72 -0.82 -2.94 -9.34
CA MET A 72 -2.11 -2.75 -8.68
C MET A 72 -3.23 -2.46 -9.70
N ALA A 73 -2.92 -1.69 -10.74
CA ALA A 73 -3.89 -1.31 -11.77
C ALA A 73 -4.32 -2.46 -12.69
N HIS A 74 -3.59 -3.57 -12.70
CA HIS A 74 -3.88 -4.74 -13.53
C HIS A 74 -4.38 -5.89 -12.65
N PRO A 75 -5.68 -6.20 -12.64
CA PRO A 75 -6.21 -7.36 -11.94
C PRO A 75 -5.51 -8.66 -12.35
N CYS A 76 -5.46 -9.61 -11.43
CA CYS A 76 -5.00 -10.96 -11.75
C CYS A 76 -5.93 -11.64 -12.77
N ASP A 77 -5.34 -12.51 -13.57
CA ASP A 77 -6.02 -13.38 -14.54
C ASP A 77 -5.36 -14.78 -14.54
N ASP A 78 -5.75 -15.62 -15.47
CA ASP A 78 -5.24 -17.00 -15.58
C ASP A 78 -3.73 -17.06 -15.89
N GLU A 79 -3.16 -16.03 -16.52
CA GLU A 79 -1.74 -15.96 -16.86
C GLU A 79 -0.92 -15.14 -15.85
N LEU A 80 -1.51 -14.09 -15.26
CA LEU A 80 -0.92 -13.26 -14.24
C LEU A 80 -1.58 -13.53 -12.88
N THR A 81 -1.26 -14.68 -12.28
CA THR A 81 -1.75 -15.04 -10.93
C THR A 81 -1.18 -14.11 -9.87
N LEU A 82 -1.78 -14.08 -8.68
CA LEU A 82 -1.31 -13.26 -7.56
C LEU A 82 0.14 -13.61 -7.19
N GLU A 83 0.48 -14.89 -7.13
CA GLU A 83 1.84 -15.36 -6.79
C GLU A 83 2.85 -14.87 -7.84
N LYS A 84 2.51 -14.99 -9.13
CA LYS A 84 3.37 -14.50 -10.21
C LYS A 84 3.52 -12.97 -10.16
N LYS A 85 2.42 -12.26 -9.88
CA LYS A 85 2.41 -10.80 -9.73
C LYS A 85 3.31 -10.35 -8.59
N LEU A 86 3.19 -10.97 -7.40
CA LEU A 86 4.03 -10.68 -6.25
C LEU A 86 5.50 -10.95 -6.51
N ARG A 87 5.83 -12.09 -7.13
CA ARG A 87 7.20 -12.45 -7.52
C ARG A 87 7.80 -11.43 -8.48
N LEU A 88 7.08 -11.04 -9.52
CA LEU A 88 7.53 -10.03 -10.49
C LEU A 88 7.75 -8.69 -9.82
N PHE A 89 6.79 -8.25 -9.02
CA PHE A 89 6.89 -6.98 -8.29
C PHE A 89 8.10 -6.96 -7.35
N ILE A 90 8.28 -7.97 -6.49
CA ILE A 90 9.40 -8.06 -5.55
C ILE A 90 10.72 -8.03 -6.32
N THR A 91 10.82 -8.81 -7.40
CA THR A 91 12.04 -8.86 -8.22
C THR A 91 12.37 -7.50 -8.81
N MET A 92 11.41 -6.82 -9.42
CA MET A 92 11.65 -5.54 -10.10
C MET A 92 11.95 -4.43 -9.09
N SER A 93 11.17 -4.33 -8.01
CA SER A 93 11.32 -3.30 -6.99
C SER A 93 12.66 -3.42 -6.26
N LEU A 94 13.08 -4.62 -5.86
CA LEU A 94 14.35 -4.81 -5.16
C LEU A 94 15.56 -4.58 -6.09
N ARG A 95 15.44 -4.85 -7.40
CA ARG A 95 16.47 -4.51 -8.38
C ARG A 95 16.70 -3.03 -8.54
N VAL A 96 15.68 -2.20 -8.38
CA VAL A 96 15.83 -0.73 -8.38
C VAL A 96 16.86 -0.31 -7.34
N TYR A 97 16.90 -0.98 -6.17
CA TYR A 97 17.82 -0.69 -5.07
C TYR A 97 19.09 -1.54 -5.07
N ASN A 98 19.44 -2.15 -6.22
CA ASN A 98 20.64 -2.96 -6.40
C ASN A 98 20.77 -4.12 -5.39
N VAL A 99 19.64 -4.66 -4.92
CA VAL A 99 19.63 -5.84 -4.03
C VAL A 99 20.11 -7.06 -4.79
N PRO A 100 21.06 -7.86 -4.24
CA PRO A 100 21.56 -9.06 -4.89
C PRO A 100 20.46 -10.10 -5.14
N ASN A 101 20.56 -10.86 -6.24
CA ASN A 101 19.55 -11.87 -6.59
C ASN A 101 19.30 -12.89 -5.47
N GLU A 102 20.32 -13.28 -4.73
CA GLU A 102 20.20 -14.20 -3.59
C GLU A 102 19.25 -13.65 -2.51
N GLU A 103 19.35 -12.35 -2.20
CA GLU A 103 18.47 -11.70 -1.23
C GLU A 103 17.05 -11.49 -1.78
N ILE A 104 16.93 -11.24 -3.08
CA ILE A 104 15.64 -11.20 -3.77
C ILE A 104 14.95 -12.57 -3.69
N ASP A 105 15.67 -13.65 -3.96
CA ASP A 105 15.13 -15.00 -3.89
C ASP A 105 14.70 -15.36 -2.45
N LYS A 106 15.47 -14.97 -1.44
CA LYS A 106 15.08 -15.14 -0.02
C LYS A 106 13.80 -14.37 0.30
N ALA A 107 13.68 -13.13 -0.17
CA ALA A 107 12.48 -12.32 0.05
C ALA A 107 11.23 -12.93 -0.62
N ILE A 108 11.38 -13.46 -1.83
CA ILE A 108 10.32 -14.16 -2.56
C ILE A 108 9.89 -15.40 -1.79
N HIS A 109 10.81 -16.28 -1.43
CA HIS A 109 10.51 -17.52 -0.69
C HIS A 109 9.85 -17.21 0.66
N PHE A 110 10.28 -16.14 1.33
CA PHE A 110 9.66 -15.72 2.57
C PHE A 110 8.18 -15.34 2.38
N VAL A 111 7.88 -14.54 1.36
CA VAL A 111 6.50 -14.11 1.06
C VAL A 111 5.64 -15.30 0.61
N GLU A 112 6.19 -16.20 -0.21
CA GLU A 112 5.52 -17.43 -0.66
C GLU A 112 5.20 -18.41 0.50
N GLY A 113 6.00 -18.37 1.56
CA GLY A 113 5.77 -19.16 2.78
C GLY A 113 4.67 -18.60 3.68
N LEU A 114 4.16 -17.39 3.40
CA LEU A 114 3.07 -16.77 4.17
C LEU A 114 1.71 -17.09 3.54
N ASP A 115 0.71 -17.30 4.38
CA ASP A 115 -0.69 -17.24 3.94
C ASP A 115 -1.11 -15.78 3.76
N ILE A 116 -0.52 -15.15 2.72
CA ILE A 116 -0.69 -13.71 2.47
C ILE A 116 -2.15 -13.33 2.26
N ARG A 117 -2.94 -14.24 1.71
CA ARG A 117 -4.37 -14.02 1.47
C ARG A 117 -5.15 -13.91 2.76
N THR A 118 -5.02 -14.88 3.66
CA THR A 118 -5.66 -14.84 4.99
C THR A 118 -5.21 -13.62 5.81
N ILE A 119 -3.93 -13.28 5.78
CA ILE A 119 -3.40 -12.08 6.44
C ILE A 119 -4.07 -10.82 5.87
N SER A 120 -4.17 -10.70 4.56
CA SER A 120 -4.79 -9.54 3.90
C SER A 120 -6.29 -9.45 4.18
N GLU A 121 -7.01 -10.57 4.21
CA GLU A 121 -8.43 -10.62 4.58
C GLU A 121 -8.65 -10.13 6.02
N GLN A 122 -7.78 -10.50 6.95
CA GLN A 122 -7.83 -10.01 8.34
C GLN A 122 -7.56 -8.51 8.43
N VAL A 123 -6.55 -8.00 7.70
CA VAL A 123 -6.26 -6.56 7.63
C VAL A 123 -7.45 -5.80 7.04
N MET A 124 -8.04 -6.29 5.97
CA MET A 124 -9.22 -5.70 5.35
C MET A 124 -10.41 -5.64 6.32
N GLN A 125 -10.66 -6.72 7.05
CA GLN A 125 -11.73 -6.76 8.06
C GLN A 125 -11.49 -5.75 9.18
N GLN A 126 -10.25 -5.60 9.65
CA GLN A 126 -9.91 -4.59 10.66
C GLN A 126 -10.12 -3.18 10.14
N LEU A 127 -9.70 -2.90 8.89
CA LEU A 127 -9.91 -1.60 8.25
C LEU A 127 -11.40 -1.24 8.19
N PHE A 128 -12.24 -2.15 7.72
CA PHE A 128 -13.69 -1.92 7.65
C PHE A 128 -14.34 -1.74 9.02
N ASN A 129 -13.89 -2.47 10.05
CA ASN A 129 -14.36 -2.29 11.41
C ASN A 129 -14.04 -0.88 11.95
N VAL A 130 -12.82 -0.38 11.70
CA VAL A 130 -12.42 0.98 12.09
C VAL A 130 -13.24 2.04 11.35
N LEU A 131 -13.46 1.86 10.06
CA LEU A 131 -14.29 2.77 9.27
C LEU A 131 -15.74 2.77 9.73
N ALA A 132 -16.33 1.60 10.00
CA ALA A 132 -17.69 1.47 10.51
C ALA A 132 -17.87 2.19 11.86
N MET A 133 -16.94 1.98 12.81
CA MET A 133 -16.96 2.70 14.09
C MET A 133 -16.88 4.21 13.92
N HIS A 134 -16.09 4.71 12.98
CA HIS A 134 -15.97 6.14 12.68
C HIS A 134 -17.31 6.72 12.15
N PHE A 135 -17.99 5.96 11.29
CA PHE A 135 -19.30 6.35 10.76
C PHE A 135 -20.38 6.40 11.86
N GLU A 136 -20.43 5.41 12.75
CA GLU A 136 -21.38 5.39 13.87
C GLU A 136 -21.17 6.57 14.81
N PHE A 137 -19.92 6.92 15.15
CA PHE A 137 -19.60 8.10 15.96
C PHE A 137 -20.05 9.40 15.28
N SER A 138 -19.88 9.51 13.97
CA SER A 138 -20.29 10.70 13.21
C SER A 138 -21.80 10.85 13.15
N LEU A 139 -22.56 9.76 12.99
CA LEU A 139 -24.03 9.78 12.98
C LEU A 139 -24.60 10.14 14.35
N GLN A 140 -24.08 9.59 15.44
CA GLN A 140 -24.49 9.95 16.80
C GLN A 140 -24.21 11.42 17.14
N GLY A 141 -23.14 12.01 16.59
CA GLY A 141 -22.84 13.43 16.71
C GLY A 141 -23.86 14.31 16.00
N ILE A 142 -24.34 13.91 14.81
CA ILE A 142 -25.35 14.64 14.03
C ILE A 142 -26.71 14.57 14.70
N GLU A 143 -27.12 13.45 15.25
CA GLU A 143 -28.37 13.29 15.99
C GLU A 143 -28.44 14.21 17.22
N LYS A 144 -27.35 14.27 18.01
CA LYS A 144 -27.27 15.17 19.18
C LYS A 144 -27.39 16.66 18.81
N VAL A 145 -26.80 17.07 17.68
CA VAL A 145 -26.90 18.47 17.19
C VAL A 145 -28.31 18.81 16.73
N ASN A 146 -29.07 17.88 16.16
CA ASN A 146 -30.44 18.09 15.73
C ASN A 146 -31.42 18.15 16.90
N ILE A 147 -31.23 17.38 17.96
CA ILE A 147 -32.07 17.41 19.17
C ILE A 147 -31.93 18.75 19.90
N THR A 148 -30.71 19.30 20.03
CA THR A 148 -30.50 20.61 20.69
C THR A 148 -31.06 21.79 19.90
N LYS A 149 -31.23 21.70 18.57
CA LYS A 149 -31.87 22.74 17.76
C LYS A 149 -33.40 22.74 17.84
N THR A 150 -34.01 21.60 18.19
CA THR A 150 -35.47 21.48 18.28
C THR A 150 -36.00 21.93 19.65
N GLU A 151 -35.19 21.92 20.71
CA GLU A 151 -35.57 22.36 22.04
C GLU A 151 -35.39 23.89 22.27
N GLY A 152 -34.77 24.60 21.33
CA GLY A 152 -34.51 26.07 21.41
C GLY A 152 -35.62 26.97 20.80
N ILE A 153 -36.73 26.39 20.33
CA ILE A 153 -37.85 27.13 19.75
C ILE A 153 -39.14 26.85 20.57
N LYS A 154 -39.22 27.46 21.72
CA LYS A 154 -40.46 27.68 22.45
C LYS A 154 -40.44 29.06 23.11
#